data_60bdafe39ccd0801e69c04ff6f377559
#
_entry.id   60bdafe39ccd0801e69c04ff6f377559
#
_cell.length_a   1.000
_cell.length_b   1.000
_cell.length_c   1.000
_cell.angle_alpha   90.00
_cell.angle_beta   90.00
_cell.angle_gamma   90.00
#
_symmetry.space_group_name_H-M   'P 1'
#
loop_
_entity.id
_entity.type
_entity.pdbx_description
1 polymer ?
#
loop_
_entity_poly.entity_id
_entity_poly.type
_entity_poly.pdbx_seq_one_letter_code
_entity_poly.pdbx_strand_id
1 'polypeptide(L)'
;MKVNTLEESVVSDIGRAFGEYDYGGEHGLIEAFPGRDAAAAFICGYVRMALQSGMLYTVGENGEAFIAYKRPGEKIKRKAFLPLAGALLGAMKFGELIRFARIMAKGGAGLDKRLDRQKKTYLFVGLVCVRQPYQGRGYMRRVMNLAFTEGNRLGVPVILETDAKSKCDKYLHLGMELAGTRSFGESGTLYELIKYPDEARGGSARPEKAI
;
A
#
# COMPACT_ATOMS: atom_id res chain seq x y z
N MET A 1 -15.50 -7.16 -2.03
CA MET A 1 -16.47 -6.32 -2.78
C MET A 1 -15.85 -4.97 -3.09
N LYS A 2 -16.18 -4.34 -4.23
CA LYS A 2 -15.75 -2.96 -4.53
C LYS A 2 -16.50 -1.98 -3.63
N VAL A 3 -15.79 -1.01 -3.06
CA VAL A 3 -16.39 0.04 -2.22
C VAL A 3 -16.76 1.22 -3.12
N ASN A 4 -18.01 1.66 -3.05
CA ASN A 4 -18.49 2.82 -3.80
C ASN A 4 -18.75 4.05 -2.90
N THR A 5 -19.07 3.81 -1.64
CA THR A 5 -19.25 4.82 -0.60
C THR A 5 -18.61 4.35 0.69
N LEU A 6 -18.15 5.28 1.52
CA LEU A 6 -17.55 4.97 2.82
C LEU A 6 -17.90 6.08 3.80
N GLU A 7 -18.29 5.70 5.01
CA GLU A 7 -18.53 6.65 6.08
C GLU A 7 -17.23 7.29 6.57
N GLU A 8 -17.28 8.57 6.94
CA GLU A 8 -16.10 9.29 7.44
C GLU A 8 -15.53 8.69 8.73
N SER A 9 -16.37 8.09 9.57
CA SER A 9 -15.96 7.32 10.74
C SER A 9 -15.01 6.16 10.36
N VAL A 10 -15.34 5.43 9.30
CA VAL A 10 -14.53 4.30 8.81
C VAL A 10 -13.24 4.81 8.15
N VAL A 11 -13.29 5.92 7.41
CA VAL A 11 -12.07 6.56 6.87
C VAL A 11 -11.12 6.93 8.01
N SER A 12 -11.65 7.54 9.08
CA SER A 12 -10.86 7.88 10.28
C SER A 12 -10.29 6.66 10.97
N ASP A 13 -11.05 5.57 11.10
CA ASP A 13 -10.57 4.31 11.68
C ASP A 13 -9.39 3.73 10.88
N ILE A 14 -9.46 3.78 9.53
CA ILE A 14 -8.36 3.34 8.68
C ILE A 14 -7.13 4.23 8.90
N GLY A 15 -7.31 5.55 8.94
CA GLY A 15 -6.22 6.51 9.20
C GLY A 15 -5.53 6.25 10.54
N ARG A 16 -6.33 6.08 11.61
CA ARG A 16 -5.82 5.78 12.96
C ARG A 16 -5.07 4.45 13.02
N ALA A 17 -5.55 3.40 12.36
CA ALA A 17 -4.90 2.11 12.32
C ALA A 17 -3.46 2.17 11.76
N PHE A 18 -3.14 3.16 10.90
CA PHE A 18 -1.80 3.43 10.44
C PHE A 18 -1.02 4.36 11.37
N GLY A 19 -1.64 5.46 11.84
CA GLY A 19 -0.99 6.41 12.74
C GLY A 19 -0.62 5.82 14.11
N GLU A 20 -1.41 4.85 14.58
CA GLU A 20 -1.22 4.16 15.87
C GLU A 20 -0.49 2.82 15.73
N TYR A 21 -0.01 2.46 14.53
CA TYR A 21 0.71 1.21 14.34
C TYR A 21 1.97 1.17 15.22
N ASP A 22 2.10 0.09 15.99
CA ASP A 22 3.29 -0.16 16.80
C ASP A 22 4.37 -0.82 15.96
N TYR A 23 5.45 -0.07 15.74
CA TYR A 23 6.61 -0.53 14.98
C TYR A 23 7.58 -1.38 15.81
N GLY A 24 7.32 -1.56 17.13
CA GLY A 24 8.18 -2.40 17.99
C GLY A 24 9.63 -1.92 18.08
N GLY A 25 9.88 -0.61 17.92
CA GLY A 25 11.22 -0.03 17.87
C GLY A 25 11.87 0.00 16.48
N GLU A 26 11.19 -0.49 15.44
CA GLU A 26 11.64 -0.30 14.05
C GLU A 26 11.36 1.14 13.58
N HIS A 27 12.24 1.69 12.74
CA HIS A 27 11.99 2.94 12.03
C HIS A 27 11.07 2.68 10.85
N GLY A 28 10.04 3.51 10.68
CA GLY A 28 9.08 3.39 9.60
C GLY A 28 8.77 4.72 8.92
N LEU A 29 8.03 4.66 7.84
CA LEU A 29 7.65 5.85 7.05
C LEU A 29 6.88 6.88 7.89
N ILE A 30 6.30 6.48 9.02
CA ILE A 30 5.63 7.39 9.96
C ILE A 30 6.56 8.52 10.44
N GLU A 31 7.87 8.28 10.50
CA GLU A 31 8.86 9.28 10.92
C GLU A 31 9.10 10.39 9.89
N ALA A 32 8.65 10.16 8.65
CA ALA A 32 8.66 11.21 7.64
C ALA A 32 7.60 12.31 7.90
N PHE A 33 6.60 11.98 8.73
CA PHE A 33 5.53 12.89 9.11
C PHE A 33 5.89 13.67 10.41
N PRO A 34 5.32 14.87 10.63
CA PRO A 34 5.54 15.61 11.88
C PRO A 34 4.90 14.97 13.12
N GLY A 35 4.07 13.95 12.94
CA GLY A 35 3.40 13.21 14.01
C GLY A 35 2.38 12.22 13.49
N ARG A 36 1.82 11.44 14.42
CA ARG A 36 0.84 10.37 14.11
C ARG A 36 -0.43 10.90 13.43
N ASP A 37 -0.88 12.09 13.83
CA ASP A 37 -2.09 12.71 13.26
C ASP A 37 -1.88 13.09 11.78
N ALA A 38 -0.69 13.59 11.43
CA ALA A 38 -0.36 13.90 10.05
C ALA A 38 -0.27 12.64 9.18
N ALA A 39 0.30 11.57 9.72
CA ALA A 39 0.31 10.26 9.05
C ALA A 39 -1.12 9.71 8.86
N ALA A 40 -1.96 9.79 9.89
CA ALA A 40 -3.37 9.39 9.81
C ALA A 40 -4.13 10.22 8.77
N ALA A 41 -3.94 11.55 8.77
CA ALA A 41 -4.55 12.44 7.78
C ALA A 41 -4.14 12.10 6.34
N PHE A 42 -2.84 11.82 6.13
CA PHE A 42 -2.33 11.36 4.82
C PHE A 42 -3.04 10.08 4.37
N ILE A 43 -3.17 9.09 5.25
CA ILE A 43 -3.87 7.83 4.94
C ILE A 43 -5.36 8.08 4.67
N CYS A 44 -6.04 8.93 5.44
CA CYS A 44 -7.42 9.33 5.15
C CYS A 44 -7.56 9.95 3.75
N GLY A 45 -6.63 10.85 3.39
CA GLY A 45 -6.57 11.44 2.04
C GLY A 45 -6.36 10.38 0.96
N TYR A 46 -5.47 9.41 1.21
CA TYR A 46 -5.21 8.29 0.30
C TYR A 46 -6.45 7.39 0.12
N VAL A 47 -7.15 7.07 1.20
CA VAL A 47 -8.39 6.27 1.16
C VAL A 47 -9.46 6.97 0.31
N ARG A 48 -9.67 8.28 0.50
CA ARG A 48 -10.61 9.06 -0.32
C ARG A 48 -10.19 9.12 -1.79
N MET A 49 -8.90 9.26 -2.07
CA MET A 49 -8.35 9.17 -3.43
C MET A 49 -8.64 7.81 -4.07
N ALA A 50 -8.36 6.72 -3.34
CA ALA A 50 -8.60 5.35 -3.81
C ALA A 50 -10.10 5.09 -4.05
N LEU A 51 -10.98 5.59 -3.16
CA LEU A 51 -12.43 5.50 -3.29
C LEU A 51 -12.91 6.22 -4.55
N GLN A 52 -12.51 7.49 -4.75
CA GLN A 52 -12.87 8.27 -5.95
C GLN A 52 -12.32 7.68 -7.24
N SER A 53 -11.21 6.94 -7.15
CA SER A 53 -10.61 6.24 -8.30
C SER A 53 -11.24 4.87 -8.57
N GLY A 54 -12.15 4.40 -7.71
CA GLY A 54 -12.74 3.07 -7.79
C GLY A 54 -11.76 1.93 -7.55
N MET A 55 -10.69 2.18 -6.79
CA MET A 55 -9.60 1.25 -6.49
C MET A 55 -9.71 0.64 -5.08
N LEU A 56 -10.72 1.03 -4.30
CA LEU A 56 -10.91 0.56 -2.92
C LEU A 56 -11.84 -0.64 -2.89
N TYR A 57 -11.43 -1.68 -2.16
CA TYR A 57 -12.18 -2.93 -1.98
C TYR A 57 -12.21 -3.31 -0.51
N THR A 58 -13.22 -4.10 -0.13
CA THR A 58 -13.40 -4.59 1.24
C THR A 58 -13.79 -6.06 1.27
N VAL A 59 -13.57 -6.69 2.41
CA VAL A 59 -14.07 -8.01 2.78
C VAL A 59 -14.84 -7.92 4.09
N GLY A 60 -15.78 -8.85 4.27
CA GLY A 60 -16.71 -8.88 5.40
C GLY A 60 -17.94 -8.01 5.15
N GLU A 61 -18.91 -8.11 6.05
CA GLU A 61 -20.21 -7.42 5.93
C GLU A 61 -20.17 -5.99 6.48
N ASN A 62 -19.25 -5.74 7.44
CA ASN A 62 -19.13 -4.47 8.14
C ASN A 62 -17.87 -3.68 7.76
N GLY A 63 -17.22 -4.01 6.64
CA GLY A 63 -15.99 -3.37 6.23
C GLY A 63 -14.84 -3.63 7.23
N GLU A 64 -14.57 -4.89 7.54
CA GLU A 64 -13.58 -5.32 8.53
C GLU A 64 -12.15 -5.08 8.06
N ALA A 65 -11.92 -5.21 6.76
CA ALA A 65 -10.63 -4.94 6.15
C ALA A 65 -10.77 -4.32 4.76
N PHE A 66 -9.82 -3.47 4.42
CA PHE A 66 -9.78 -2.72 3.17
C PHE A 66 -8.46 -2.94 2.44
N ILE A 67 -8.54 -2.94 1.11
CA ILE A 67 -7.38 -2.94 0.21
C ILE A 67 -7.62 -1.94 -0.90
N ALA A 68 -6.60 -1.14 -1.21
CA ALA A 68 -6.60 -0.33 -2.41
C ALA A 68 -5.58 -0.89 -3.39
N TYR A 69 -6.02 -1.27 -4.59
CA TYR A 69 -5.13 -1.72 -5.64
C TYR A 69 -5.49 -1.12 -7.00
N LYS A 70 -4.46 -0.91 -7.81
CA LYS A 70 -4.53 -0.40 -9.18
C LYS A 70 -4.21 -1.54 -10.14
N ARG A 71 -5.10 -1.75 -11.12
CA ARG A 71 -4.88 -2.71 -12.21
C ARG A 71 -3.94 -2.15 -13.27
N PRO A 72 -3.32 -3.02 -14.09
CA PRO A 72 -2.59 -2.57 -15.28
C PRO A 72 -3.45 -1.67 -16.15
N GLY A 73 -2.86 -0.57 -16.64
CA GLY A 73 -3.54 0.37 -17.53
C GLY A 73 -4.56 1.31 -16.86
N GLU A 74 -4.97 1.08 -15.61
CA GLU A 74 -5.82 2.03 -14.90
C GLU A 74 -5.08 3.34 -14.63
N LYS A 75 -5.78 4.46 -14.91
CA LYS A 75 -5.25 5.82 -14.66
C LYS A 75 -6.05 6.48 -13.54
N ILE A 76 -5.35 7.01 -12.56
CA ILE A 76 -5.96 7.83 -11.52
C ILE A 76 -6.27 9.21 -12.11
N LYS A 77 -7.53 9.62 -12.05
CA LYS A 77 -7.94 10.95 -12.52
C LYS A 77 -7.29 12.03 -11.64
N ARG A 78 -6.81 13.12 -12.25
CA ARG A 78 -6.13 14.21 -11.51
C ARG A 78 -6.97 14.74 -10.34
N LYS A 79 -8.29 14.85 -10.51
CA LYS A 79 -9.22 15.32 -9.45
C LYS A 79 -9.23 14.40 -8.22
N ALA A 80 -8.95 13.10 -8.39
CA ALA A 80 -8.92 12.16 -7.28
C ALA A 80 -7.75 12.40 -6.30
N PHE A 81 -6.71 13.13 -6.71
CA PHE A 81 -5.60 13.51 -5.84
C PHE A 81 -5.93 14.69 -4.91
N LEU A 82 -7.03 15.44 -5.13
CA LEU A 82 -7.39 16.60 -4.32
C LEU A 82 -7.55 16.27 -2.83
N PRO A 83 -8.24 15.17 -2.42
CA PRO A 83 -8.32 14.80 -1.00
C PRO A 83 -6.96 14.53 -0.36
N LEU A 84 -6.05 13.88 -1.09
CA LEU A 84 -4.70 13.58 -0.62
C LEU A 84 -3.86 14.88 -0.47
N ALA A 85 -3.91 15.75 -1.47
CA ALA A 85 -3.23 17.04 -1.41
C ALA A 85 -3.79 17.92 -0.28
N GLY A 86 -5.12 17.98 -0.13
CA GLY A 86 -5.78 18.71 0.96
C GLY A 86 -5.39 18.18 2.34
N ALA A 87 -5.30 16.85 2.51
CA ALA A 87 -4.87 16.24 3.76
C ALA A 87 -3.42 16.61 4.12
N LEU A 88 -2.50 16.57 3.15
CA LEU A 88 -1.11 16.96 3.37
C LEU A 88 -0.98 18.45 3.73
N LEU A 89 -1.65 19.33 2.97
CA LEU A 89 -1.62 20.79 3.21
C LEU A 89 -2.28 21.17 4.52
N GLY A 90 -3.31 20.45 4.96
CA GLY A 90 -3.99 20.69 6.24
C GLY A 90 -3.24 20.16 7.46
N ALA A 91 -2.43 19.12 7.28
CA ALA A 91 -1.76 18.42 8.38
C ALA A 91 -0.29 18.81 8.56
N MET A 92 0.33 19.48 7.58
CA MET A 92 1.77 19.76 7.56
C MET A 92 2.06 21.21 7.19
N LYS A 93 3.02 21.81 7.90
CA LYS A 93 3.58 23.13 7.54
C LYS A 93 4.45 23.03 6.28
N PHE A 94 4.66 24.12 5.59
CA PHE A 94 5.42 24.15 4.34
C PHE A 94 6.83 23.52 4.45
N GLY A 95 7.56 23.79 5.54
CA GLY A 95 8.88 23.20 5.79
C GLY A 95 8.82 21.67 5.99
N GLU A 96 7.75 21.18 6.63
CA GLU A 96 7.51 19.75 6.84
C GLU A 96 7.15 19.03 5.53
N LEU A 97 6.38 19.67 4.65
CA LEU A 97 6.10 19.17 3.31
C LEU A 97 7.37 19.03 2.47
N ILE A 98 8.28 20.02 2.54
CA ILE A 98 9.58 19.94 1.85
C ILE A 98 10.41 18.79 2.43
N ARG A 99 10.46 18.63 3.75
CA ARG A 99 11.17 17.53 4.42
C ARG A 99 10.59 16.19 3.98
N PHE A 100 9.27 16.02 4.03
CA PHE A 100 8.58 14.82 3.57
C PHE A 100 8.92 14.49 2.11
N ALA A 101 8.82 15.46 1.20
CA ALA A 101 9.15 15.26 -0.20
C ALA A 101 10.60 14.84 -0.41
N ARG A 102 11.55 15.42 0.36
CA ARG A 102 12.97 15.02 0.31
C ARG A 102 13.20 13.60 0.80
N ILE A 103 12.52 13.18 1.88
CA ILE A 103 12.59 11.81 2.40
C ILE A 103 12.06 10.84 1.34
N MET A 104 10.89 11.13 0.77
CA MET A 104 10.30 10.29 -0.28
C MET A 104 11.20 10.19 -1.53
N ALA A 105 11.89 11.27 -1.89
CA ALA A 105 12.82 11.28 -3.02
C ALA A 105 14.08 10.43 -2.78
N LYS A 106 14.57 10.33 -1.53
CA LYS A 106 15.75 9.53 -1.17
C LYS A 106 15.58 8.04 -1.45
N GLY A 107 14.36 7.54 -1.34
CA GLY A 107 14.05 6.12 -1.59
C GLY A 107 14.27 5.64 -3.02
N GLY A 108 14.51 6.54 -3.97
CA GLY A 108 14.79 6.20 -5.37
C GLY A 108 13.57 5.62 -6.11
N ALA A 109 13.84 4.84 -7.15
CA ALA A 109 12.79 4.21 -7.97
C ALA A 109 12.29 2.94 -7.30
N GLY A 110 11.00 2.89 -6.97
CA GLY A 110 10.32 1.71 -6.46
C GLY A 110 10.24 0.57 -7.48
N LEU A 111 9.78 -0.59 -7.00
CA LEU A 111 9.57 -1.76 -7.86
C LEU A 111 8.61 -1.45 -9.02
N ASP A 112 7.57 -0.68 -8.77
CA ASP A 112 6.63 -0.18 -9.77
C ASP A 112 7.35 0.53 -10.92
N LYS A 113 8.20 1.53 -10.62
CA LYS A 113 8.94 2.29 -11.62
C LYS A 113 9.99 1.44 -12.36
N ARG A 114 10.58 0.44 -11.69
CA ARG A 114 11.51 -0.49 -12.36
C ARG A 114 10.78 -1.39 -13.35
N LEU A 115 9.61 -1.92 -12.97
CA LEU A 115 8.76 -2.72 -13.87
C LEU A 115 8.22 -1.88 -15.04
N ASP A 116 7.81 -0.63 -14.79
CA ASP A 116 7.38 0.30 -15.84
C ASP A 116 8.48 0.54 -16.89
N ARG A 117 9.73 0.75 -16.45
CA ARG A 117 10.89 0.89 -17.38
C ARG A 117 11.12 -0.37 -18.21
N GLN A 118 10.83 -1.55 -17.66
CA GLN A 118 10.91 -2.83 -18.34
C GLN A 118 9.66 -3.14 -19.17
N LYS A 119 8.67 -2.22 -19.23
CA LYS A 119 7.36 -2.42 -19.88
C LYS A 119 6.61 -3.65 -19.38
N LYS A 120 6.86 -4.07 -18.12
CA LYS A 120 6.16 -5.18 -17.45
C LYS A 120 4.89 -4.68 -16.80
N THR A 121 3.82 -5.44 -16.97
CA THR A 121 2.52 -5.16 -16.36
C THR A 121 2.44 -5.80 -14.96
N TYR A 122 1.74 -5.13 -14.04
CA TYR A 122 1.56 -5.58 -12.66
C TYR A 122 0.29 -5.00 -12.07
N LEU A 123 -0.21 -5.61 -10.99
CA LEU A 123 -1.22 -5.06 -10.10
C LEU A 123 -0.52 -4.45 -8.88
N PHE A 124 -0.72 -3.17 -8.64
CA PHE A 124 -0.09 -2.45 -7.54
C PHE A 124 -1.04 -2.31 -6.36
N VAL A 125 -0.67 -2.86 -5.21
CA VAL A 125 -1.38 -2.69 -3.93
C VAL A 125 -0.77 -1.51 -3.18
N GLY A 126 -1.54 -0.45 -2.99
CA GLY A 126 -1.07 0.77 -2.35
C GLY A 126 -1.52 0.95 -0.90
N LEU A 127 -2.50 0.14 -0.44
CA LEU A 127 -2.98 0.16 0.94
C LEU A 127 -3.59 -1.19 1.31
N VAL A 128 -3.26 -1.66 2.50
CA VAL A 128 -3.94 -2.80 3.16
C VAL A 128 -4.21 -2.40 4.60
N CYS A 129 -5.45 -2.48 5.03
CA CYS A 129 -5.84 -2.16 6.40
C CYS A 129 -6.82 -3.20 6.94
N VAL A 130 -6.56 -3.73 8.13
CA VAL A 130 -7.55 -4.43 8.95
C VAL A 130 -7.90 -3.49 10.11
N ARG A 131 -9.17 -3.10 10.22
CA ARG A 131 -9.62 -2.23 11.30
C ARG A 131 -9.34 -2.87 12.65
N GLN A 132 -8.98 -2.06 13.64
CA GLN A 132 -8.46 -2.51 14.94
C GLN A 132 -9.34 -3.58 15.63
N PRO A 133 -10.69 -3.47 15.69
CA PRO A 133 -11.52 -4.50 16.35
C PRO A 133 -11.50 -5.87 15.66
N TYR A 134 -11.00 -5.95 14.42
CA TYR A 134 -11.01 -7.15 13.61
C TYR A 134 -9.62 -7.76 13.36
N GLN A 135 -8.58 -7.18 13.96
CA GLN A 135 -7.22 -7.71 13.85
C GLN A 135 -7.10 -9.09 14.52
N GLY A 136 -6.11 -9.88 14.10
CA GLY A 136 -5.91 -11.24 14.62
C GLY A 136 -6.91 -12.31 14.13
N ARG A 137 -7.91 -11.93 13.30
CA ARG A 137 -9.00 -12.82 12.84
C ARG A 137 -8.87 -13.27 11.37
N GLY A 138 -7.66 -13.20 10.80
CA GLY A 138 -7.39 -13.65 9.44
C GLY A 138 -7.88 -12.73 8.31
N TYR A 139 -8.40 -11.55 8.60
CA TYR A 139 -8.90 -10.61 7.59
C TYR A 139 -7.82 -10.09 6.64
N MET A 140 -6.57 -9.99 7.09
CA MET A 140 -5.46 -9.61 6.20
C MET A 140 -5.31 -10.60 5.03
N ARG A 141 -5.37 -11.92 5.30
CA ARG A 141 -5.34 -12.95 4.26
C ARG A 141 -6.54 -12.83 3.32
N ARG A 142 -7.73 -12.63 3.89
CA ARG A 142 -8.98 -12.53 3.10
C ARG A 142 -8.94 -11.33 2.16
N VAL A 143 -8.49 -10.16 2.62
CA VAL A 143 -8.44 -8.96 1.80
C VAL A 143 -7.33 -9.01 0.76
N MET A 144 -6.16 -9.57 1.09
CA MET A 144 -5.06 -9.77 0.14
C MET A 144 -5.42 -10.77 -0.98
N ASN A 145 -6.23 -11.78 -0.67
CA ASN A 145 -6.72 -12.73 -1.67
C ASN A 145 -7.53 -12.05 -2.77
N LEU A 146 -8.16 -10.89 -2.54
CA LEU A 146 -8.81 -10.11 -3.61
C LEU A 146 -7.79 -9.69 -4.68
N ALA A 147 -6.64 -9.17 -4.26
CA ALA A 147 -5.58 -8.77 -5.16
C ALA A 147 -4.90 -9.98 -5.83
N PHE A 148 -4.66 -11.06 -5.08
CA PHE A 148 -4.04 -12.27 -5.62
C PHE A 148 -4.93 -12.94 -6.67
N THR A 149 -6.23 -13.10 -6.40
CA THR A 149 -7.20 -13.63 -7.37
C THR A 149 -7.26 -12.77 -8.63
N GLU A 150 -7.25 -11.44 -8.46
CA GLU A 150 -7.28 -10.53 -9.62
C GLU A 150 -5.96 -10.56 -10.40
N GLY A 151 -4.80 -10.66 -9.72
CA GLY A 151 -3.50 -10.83 -10.37
C GLY A 151 -3.43 -12.12 -11.18
N ASN A 152 -3.91 -13.24 -10.61
CA ASN A 152 -4.02 -14.52 -11.30
C ASN A 152 -4.93 -14.42 -12.53
N ARG A 153 -6.12 -13.81 -12.38
CA ARG A 153 -7.07 -13.61 -13.48
C ARG A 153 -6.50 -12.81 -14.63
N LEU A 154 -5.65 -11.83 -14.32
CA LEU A 154 -5.01 -10.95 -15.32
C LEU A 154 -3.67 -11.52 -15.85
N GLY A 155 -3.16 -12.60 -15.25
CA GLY A 155 -1.84 -13.16 -15.58
C GLY A 155 -0.69 -12.22 -15.24
N VAL A 156 -0.84 -11.35 -14.22
CA VAL A 156 0.18 -10.36 -13.84
C VAL A 156 0.59 -10.50 -12.38
N PRO A 157 1.86 -10.18 -12.04
CA PRO A 157 2.27 -10.19 -10.64
C PRO A 157 1.56 -9.10 -9.84
N VAL A 158 1.34 -9.40 -8.55
CA VAL A 158 0.88 -8.44 -7.54
C VAL A 158 2.11 -7.92 -6.81
N ILE A 159 2.25 -6.60 -6.75
CA ILE A 159 3.34 -5.93 -6.05
C ILE A 159 2.83 -4.99 -4.95
N LEU A 160 3.62 -4.83 -3.91
CA LEU A 160 3.42 -3.82 -2.86
C LEU A 160 4.74 -3.43 -2.22
N GLU A 161 4.70 -2.34 -1.47
CA GLU A 161 5.79 -1.88 -0.62
C GLU A 161 5.30 -1.74 0.82
N THR A 162 6.17 -2.03 1.79
CA THR A 162 5.86 -1.85 3.21
C THR A 162 7.11 -1.36 3.97
N ASP A 163 6.88 -0.66 5.06
CA ASP A 163 7.88 0.14 5.77
C ASP A 163 8.33 -0.45 7.10
N ALA A 164 7.93 -1.71 7.40
CA ALA A 164 8.34 -2.41 8.61
C ALA A 164 8.65 -3.87 8.31
N LYS A 165 9.70 -4.43 8.95
CA LYS A 165 10.05 -5.84 8.82
C LYS A 165 8.92 -6.74 9.28
N SER A 166 8.28 -6.39 10.38
CA SER A 166 7.12 -7.12 10.93
C SER A 166 5.93 -7.18 9.96
N LYS A 167 5.71 -6.11 9.17
CA LYS A 167 4.70 -6.10 8.09
C LYS A 167 5.17 -6.96 6.92
N CYS A 168 6.45 -6.84 6.52
CA CYS A 168 7.06 -7.64 5.46
C CYS A 168 6.87 -9.15 5.74
N ASP A 169 7.17 -9.60 6.96
CA ASP A 169 7.04 -11.01 7.34
C ASP A 169 5.61 -11.52 7.22
N LYS A 170 4.60 -10.69 7.55
CA LYS A 170 3.20 -11.04 7.32
C LYS A 170 2.89 -11.28 5.83
N TYR A 171 3.41 -10.45 4.93
CA TYR A 171 3.21 -10.64 3.49
C TYR A 171 3.97 -11.85 2.93
N LEU A 172 5.20 -12.11 3.42
CA LEU A 172 5.93 -13.34 3.09
C LEU A 172 5.14 -14.58 3.50
N HIS A 173 4.52 -14.56 4.69
CA HIS A 173 3.65 -15.65 5.16
C HIS A 173 2.38 -15.81 4.31
N LEU A 174 1.94 -14.78 3.60
CA LEU A 174 0.84 -14.85 2.62
C LEU A 174 1.28 -15.37 1.25
N GLY A 175 2.57 -15.70 1.09
CA GLY A 175 3.14 -16.26 -0.14
C GLY A 175 3.63 -15.23 -1.15
N MET A 176 3.91 -14.00 -0.70
CA MET A 176 4.71 -13.03 -1.47
C MET A 176 6.20 -13.35 -1.33
N GLU A 177 7.01 -12.81 -2.23
CA GLU A 177 8.47 -12.92 -2.22
C GLU A 177 9.07 -11.52 -2.04
N LEU A 178 10.21 -11.42 -1.34
CA LEU A 178 10.96 -10.18 -1.23
C LEU A 178 11.69 -9.92 -2.54
N ALA A 179 11.29 -8.87 -3.26
CA ALA A 179 11.89 -8.46 -4.52
C ALA A 179 13.08 -7.50 -4.32
N GLY A 180 13.14 -6.82 -3.18
CA GLY A 180 14.22 -5.88 -2.85
C GLY A 180 13.90 -5.05 -1.61
N THR A 181 14.88 -4.23 -1.24
CA THR A 181 14.74 -3.25 -0.17
C THR A 181 15.28 -1.90 -0.62
N ARG A 182 14.72 -0.82 -0.09
CA ARG A 182 15.19 0.54 -0.31
C ARG A 182 15.30 1.28 1.02
N SER A 183 16.38 2.02 1.21
CA SER A 183 16.59 2.82 2.42
C SER A 183 16.14 4.27 2.22
N PHE A 184 15.47 4.82 3.22
CA PHE A 184 15.21 6.25 3.36
C PHE A 184 16.19 6.93 4.32
N GLY A 185 17.36 6.36 4.51
CA GLY A 185 18.33 6.79 5.52
C GLY A 185 17.83 6.44 6.93
N GLU A 186 17.92 7.39 7.85
CA GLU A 186 17.46 7.22 9.25
C GLU A 186 15.96 7.01 9.38
N SER A 187 15.16 7.34 8.35
CA SER A 187 13.70 7.19 8.38
C SER A 187 13.23 5.75 8.09
N GLY A 188 14.15 4.79 7.91
CA GLY A 188 13.81 3.38 7.81
C GLY A 188 14.05 2.72 6.46
N THR A 189 13.50 1.53 6.30
CA THR A 189 13.62 0.67 5.12
C THR A 189 12.26 0.37 4.53
N LEU A 190 12.12 0.48 3.22
CA LEU A 190 11.01 -0.10 2.47
C LEU A 190 11.37 -1.48 1.97
N TYR A 191 10.45 -2.40 2.19
CA TYR A 191 10.49 -3.77 1.69
C TYR A 191 9.57 -3.85 0.48
N GLU A 192 10.11 -4.24 -0.65
CA GLU A 192 9.39 -4.41 -1.91
C GLU A 192 9.03 -5.89 -2.08
N LEU A 193 7.75 -6.17 -2.24
CA LEU A 193 7.25 -7.54 -2.31
C LEU A 193 6.52 -7.79 -3.62
N ILE A 194 6.63 -9.02 -4.11
CA ILE A 194 6.02 -9.49 -5.34
C ILE A 194 5.39 -10.87 -5.14
N LYS A 195 4.25 -11.11 -5.77
CA LYS A 195 3.66 -12.45 -5.92
C LYS A 195 3.33 -12.67 -7.39
N TYR A 196 3.94 -13.68 -7.97
CA TYR A 196 3.63 -14.08 -9.35
C TYR A 196 2.31 -14.87 -9.41
N PRO A 197 1.63 -14.87 -10.57
CA PRO A 197 0.45 -15.71 -10.80
C PRO A 197 0.77 -17.19 -10.56
N ASP A 198 -0.21 -17.95 -10.08
CA ASP A 198 -0.02 -19.36 -9.73
C ASP A 198 0.31 -20.24 -10.97
N GLU A 199 -0.21 -19.91 -12.14
CA GLU A 199 0.09 -20.61 -13.42
C GLU A 199 1.54 -20.44 -13.86
N ALA A 200 2.21 -19.33 -13.50
CA ALA A 200 3.63 -19.11 -13.78
C ALA A 200 4.55 -20.00 -12.92
N ARG A 201 4.03 -20.67 -11.90
CA ARG A 201 4.78 -21.60 -11.04
C ARG A 201 4.91 -23.01 -11.61
N GLY A 202 4.03 -23.39 -12.55
CA GLY A 202 3.99 -24.75 -13.16
C GLY A 202 4.72 -24.88 -14.49
N GLY A 203 5.11 -23.82 -15.15
CA GLY A 203 5.85 -23.81 -16.42
C GLY A 203 7.30 -23.39 -16.21
N SER A 204 8.23 -24.14 -16.75
CA SER A 204 9.67 -23.91 -16.73
C SER A 204 10.04 -22.59 -17.43
N ALA A 205 10.00 -21.51 -16.73
CA ALA A 205 10.78 -20.28 -16.88
C ALA A 205 10.34 -19.29 -15.81
N ARG A 206 10.94 -19.33 -14.61
CA ARG A 206 10.97 -18.13 -13.79
C ARG A 206 11.59 -17.04 -14.66
N PRO A 207 10.93 -15.90 -14.90
CA PRO A 207 11.63 -14.78 -15.46
C PRO A 207 12.80 -14.50 -14.53
N GLU A 208 13.98 -14.40 -15.11
CA GLU A 208 15.25 -14.09 -14.43
C GLU A 208 14.99 -13.03 -13.36
N LYS A 209 15.43 -13.30 -12.13
CA LYS A 209 15.21 -12.41 -10.98
C LYS A 209 15.53 -10.99 -11.40
N ALA A 210 14.52 -10.14 -11.46
CA ALA A 210 14.69 -8.71 -11.66
C ALA A 210 15.28 -8.14 -10.36
N ILE A 211 16.62 -8.30 -10.21
CA ILE A 211 17.45 -7.62 -9.20
C ILE A 211 17.83 -6.25 -9.76
#